data_7b8a76ccffac12d4f2500a1a452d3f1b
#
_entry.id   7b8a76ccffac12d4f2500a1a452d3f1b
#
_cell.length_a   1.000
_cell.length_b   1.000
_cell.length_c   1.000
_cell.angle_alpha   90.00
_cell.angle_beta   90.00
_cell.angle_gamma   90.00
#
_symmetry.space_group_name_H-M   'P 1'
#
loop_
_entity.id
_entity.type
_entity.pdbx_description
1 polymer ?
#
loop_
_entity_poly.entity_id
_entity_poly.type
_entity_poly.pdbx_seq_one_letter_code
_entity_poly.pdbx_strand_id
1 'polypeptide(L)'
;MSNQANATLSEGQKLFKERLNRVETAIHLGEPDKVPVFTFFSSYIQRAYNSNYSDIFYNFEAAGEAALKFHQDYPQLDIALTPQFVSGKANEIAGATMVDWPGRPGTRVSPFSSHQIIERELMMQEEYSEMLNDFSGFMLRKYVPRAFSNLKGTSMLNLIPTVVTNTSILAPFSSQEAQDTFQKLAQIGTENEK
;
A
#
# COMPACT_ATOMS: atom_id res chain seq x y z
N MET A 1 -33.12 -16.62 26.94
CA MET A 1 -32.45 -17.85 26.48
C MET A 1 -32.42 -17.78 24.95
N SER A 2 -31.31 -17.29 24.41
CA SER A 2 -31.11 -17.07 22.97
C SER A 2 -30.70 -18.40 22.35
N ASN A 3 -31.56 -18.96 21.49
CA ASN A 3 -31.22 -20.04 20.57
C ASN A 3 -30.13 -19.54 19.57
N GLN A 4 -28.87 -19.76 19.90
CA GLN A 4 -27.84 -19.76 18.88
C GLN A 4 -28.00 -21.08 18.09
N ALA A 5 -28.67 -20.98 16.94
CA ALA A 5 -28.72 -22.06 15.98
C ALA A 5 -27.29 -22.50 15.65
N ASN A 6 -27.01 -23.81 15.82
CA ASN A 6 -25.79 -24.46 15.36
C ASN A 6 -25.71 -24.35 13.82
N ALA A 7 -25.27 -23.22 13.32
CA ALA A 7 -25.04 -23.06 11.89
C ALA A 7 -23.87 -23.96 11.51
N THR A 8 -24.11 -24.98 10.71
CA THR A 8 -23.09 -25.87 10.17
C THR A 8 -22.13 -25.03 9.31
N LEU A 9 -20.85 -25.00 9.65
CA LEU A 9 -19.83 -24.26 8.91
C LEU A 9 -19.80 -24.72 7.45
N SER A 10 -19.71 -23.79 6.53
CA SER A 10 -19.43 -24.09 5.13
C SER A 10 -18.04 -24.72 4.97
N GLU A 11 -17.79 -25.42 3.86
CA GLU A 11 -16.48 -26.03 3.59
C GLU A 11 -15.35 -24.97 3.59
N GLY A 12 -15.61 -23.77 3.02
CA GLY A 12 -14.65 -22.68 3.06
C GLY A 12 -14.34 -22.19 4.49
N GLN A 13 -15.36 -22.14 5.37
CA GLN A 13 -15.17 -21.75 6.77
C GLN A 13 -14.38 -22.81 7.55
N LYS A 14 -14.58 -24.10 7.27
CA LYS A 14 -13.79 -25.17 7.88
C LYS A 14 -12.33 -25.09 7.45
N LEU A 15 -12.10 -24.95 6.14
CA LEU A 15 -10.75 -24.81 5.58
C LEU A 15 -10.01 -23.57 6.12
N PHE A 16 -10.72 -22.45 6.26
CA PHE A 16 -10.15 -21.25 6.86
C PHE A 16 -9.70 -21.50 8.31
N LYS A 17 -10.55 -22.13 9.13
CA LYS A 17 -10.21 -22.45 10.52
C LYS A 17 -9.01 -23.42 10.63
N GLU A 18 -8.97 -24.41 9.77
CA GLU A 18 -7.87 -25.38 9.72
C GLU A 18 -6.54 -24.67 9.41
N ARG A 19 -6.52 -23.85 8.37
CA ARG A 19 -5.34 -23.08 7.96
C ARG A 19 -4.91 -22.06 9.00
N LEU A 20 -5.88 -21.32 9.56
CA LEU A 20 -5.62 -20.37 10.62
C LEU A 20 -4.97 -21.04 11.83
N ASN A 21 -5.57 -22.15 12.33
CA ASN A 21 -5.02 -22.91 13.46
C ASN A 21 -3.59 -23.41 13.18
N ARG A 22 -3.32 -23.86 11.96
CA ARG A 22 -1.97 -24.29 11.54
C ARG A 22 -0.95 -23.17 11.64
N VAL A 23 -1.29 -22.00 11.12
CA VAL A 23 -0.43 -20.82 11.15
C VAL A 23 -0.23 -20.31 12.59
N GLU A 24 -1.29 -20.21 13.37
CA GLU A 24 -1.24 -19.78 14.77
C GLU A 24 -0.40 -20.75 15.63
N THR A 25 -0.56 -22.06 15.43
CA THR A 25 0.24 -23.07 16.12
C THR A 25 1.72 -22.87 15.84
N ALA A 26 2.10 -22.65 14.59
CA ALA A 26 3.49 -22.40 14.22
C ALA A 26 4.04 -21.09 14.80
N ILE A 27 3.26 -20.00 14.79
CA ILE A 27 3.63 -18.71 15.36
C ILE A 27 3.87 -18.84 16.88
N HIS A 28 3.06 -19.63 17.57
CA HIS A 28 3.20 -19.89 19.00
C HIS A 28 4.25 -21.00 19.33
N LEU A 29 5.09 -21.37 18.37
CA LEU A 29 6.14 -22.38 18.52
C LEU A 29 5.62 -23.77 18.90
N GLY A 30 4.36 -24.07 18.58
CA GLY A 30 3.77 -25.40 18.67
C GLY A 30 4.08 -26.23 17.43
N GLU A 31 3.70 -27.51 17.46
CA GLU A 31 3.82 -28.43 16.32
C GLU A 31 2.49 -28.46 15.56
N PRO A 32 2.37 -27.84 14.37
CA PRO A 32 1.16 -27.90 13.56
C PRO A 32 1.04 -29.26 12.86
N ASP A 33 -0.14 -29.58 12.34
CA ASP A 33 -0.43 -30.81 11.59
C ASP A 33 0.49 -30.99 10.36
N LYS A 34 0.93 -29.89 9.77
CA LYS A 34 1.95 -29.80 8.72
C LYS A 34 2.60 -28.41 8.72
N VAL A 35 3.73 -28.27 8.07
CA VAL A 35 4.40 -26.96 7.90
C VAL A 35 3.50 -26.02 7.12
N PRO A 36 3.16 -24.81 7.66
CA PRO A 36 2.41 -23.82 6.92
C PRO A 36 3.19 -23.34 5.70
N VAL A 37 2.49 -23.26 4.56
CA VAL A 37 3.11 -22.84 3.28
C VAL A 37 2.43 -21.59 2.77
N PHE A 38 3.23 -20.58 2.45
CA PHE A 38 2.78 -19.39 1.72
C PHE A 38 3.82 -18.98 0.69
N THR A 39 3.40 -18.16 -0.26
CA THR A 39 4.28 -17.67 -1.32
C THR A 39 4.19 -16.17 -1.43
N PHE A 40 5.31 -15.54 -1.71
CA PHE A 40 5.40 -14.10 -1.92
C PHE A 40 5.77 -13.83 -3.39
N PHE A 41 4.79 -13.99 -4.29
CA PHE A 41 4.98 -13.77 -5.72
C PHE A 41 4.25 -12.50 -6.19
N SER A 42 4.98 -11.41 -6.39
CA SER A 42 4.39 -10.16 -6.84
C SER A 42 4.16 -10.10 -8.36
N SER A 43 5.13 -10.50 -9.17
CA SER A 43 5.05 -10.40 -10.64
C SER A 43 4.71 -11.71 -11.35
N TYR A 44 4.96 -12.85 -10.72
CA TYR A 44 4.68 -14.16 -11.30
C TYR A 44 3.17 -14.36 -11.54
N ILE A 45 2.34 -14.03 -10.55
CA ILE A 45 0.89 -14.21 -10.62
C ILE A 45 0.31 -13.50 -11.84
N GLN A 46 0.61 -12.21 -12.01
CA GLN A 46 0.12 -11.42 -13.14
C GLN A 46 0.53 -12.05 -14.47
N ARG A 47 1.80 -12.40 -14.60
CA ARG A 47 2.31 -13.00 -15.84
C ARG A 47 1.71 -14.36 -16.15
N ALA A 48 1.52 -15.21 -15.14
CA ALA A 48 0.99 -16.56 -15.30
C ALA A 48 -0.51 -16.59 -15.65
N TYR A 49 -1.27 -15.55 -15.23
CA TYR A 49 -2.73 -15.49 -15.36
C TYR A 49 -3.22 -14.37 -16.30
N ASN A 50 -2.44 -14.04 -17.31
CA ASN A 50 -2.78 -13.09 -18.38
C ASN A 50 -3.11 -11.68 -17.91
N SER A 51 -2.51 -11.24 -16.79
CA SER A 51 -2.53 -9.87 -16.31
C SER A 51 -1.13 -9.25 -16.50
N ASN A 52 -1.05 -7.93 -16.44
CA ASN A 52 0.22 -7.20 -16.46
C ASN A 52 0.57 -6.72 -15.07
N TYR A 53 1.84 -6.48 -14.82
CA TYR A 53 2.24 -5.89 -13.55
C TYR A 53 1.72 -4.44 -13.38
N SER A 54 1.45 -3.74 -14.47
CA SER A 54 0.77 -2.43 -14.47
C SER A 54 -0.65 -2.48 -13.89
N ASP A 55 -1.31 -3.66 -13.93
CA ASP A 55 -2.66 -3.81 -13.40
C ASP A 55 -2.71 -3.61 -11.88
N ILE A 56 -1.61 -3.91 -11.17
CA ILE A 56 -1.47 -3.63 -9.73
C ILE A 56 -1.60 -2.14 -9.42
N PHE A 57 -1.30 -1.28 -10.40
CA PHE A 57 -1.33 0.17 -10.26
C PHE A 57 -2.59 0.83 -10.83
N TYR A 58 -3.25 0.19 -11.81
CA TYR A 58 -4.30 0.84 -12.59
C TYR A 58 -5.56 0.01 -12.84
N ASN A 59 -5.48 -1.31 -12.71
CA ASN A 59 -6.60 -2.23 -12.97
C ASN A 59 -6.66 -3.31 -11.88
N PHE A 60 -7.14 -2.90 -10.72
CA PHE A 60 -7.18 -3.76 -9.53
C PHE A 60 -8.09 -4.98 -9.70
N GLU A 61 -9.12 -4.88 -10.53
CA GLU A 61 -10.00 -6.00 -10.84
C GLU A 61 -9.23 -7.11 -11.55
N ALA A 62 -8.53 -6.80 -12.65
CA ALA A 62 -7.73 -7.78 -13.37
C ALA A 62 -6.61 -8.39 -12.51
N ALA A 63 -5.95 -7.57 -11.69
CA ALA A 63 -4.92 -8.05 -10.77
C ALA A 63 -5.50 -8.96 -9.67
N GLY A 64 -6.69 -8.64 -9.16
CA GLY A 64 -7.42 -9.44 -8.17
C GLY A 64 -7.89 -10.77 -8.75
N GLU A 65 -8.44 -10.77 -9.97
CA GLU A 65 -8.84 -12.00 -10.66
C GLU A 65 -7.66 -12.94 -10.89
N ALA A 66 -6.50 -12.41 -11.31
CA ALA A 66 -5.29 -13.20 -11.48
C ALA A 66 -4.85 -13.85 -10.16
N ALA A 67 -4.90 -13.10 -9.07
CA ALA A 67 -4.57 -13.61 -7.74
C ALA A 67 -5.58 -14.69 -7.28
N LEU A 68 -6.86 -14.49 -7.51
CA LEU A 68 -7.90 -15.47 -7.16
C LEU A 68 -7.68 -16.80 -7.90
N LYS A 69 -7.45 -16.75 -9.23
CA LYS A 69 -7.15 -17.92 -10.04
C LYS A 69 -5.91 -18.64 -9.55
N PHE A 70 -4.85 -17.91 -9.23
CA PHE A 70 -3.64 -18.49 -8.66
C PHE A 70 -3.93 -19.28 -7.38
N HIS A 71 -4.69 -18.73 -6.45
CA HIS A 71 -5.01 -19.42 -5.20
C HIS A 71 -5.98 -20.60 -5.39
N GLN A 72 -6.81 -20.58 -6.43
CA GLN A 72 -7.63 -21.73 -6.82
C GLN A 72 -6.77 -22.88 -7.37
N ASP A 73 -5.77 -22.57 -8.17
CA ASP A 73 -4.86 -23.57 -8.78
C ASP A 73 -3.84 -24.11 -7.77
N TYR A 74 -3.56 -23.36 -6.70
CA TYR A 74 -2.63 -23.77 -5.63
C TYR A 74 -3.33 -23.87 -4.25
N PRO A 75 -4.29 -24.79 -4.10
CA PRO A 75 -5.10 -24.92 -2.88
C PRO A 75 -4.29 -25.40 -1.65
N GLN A 76 -3.05 -25.87 -1.85
CA GLN A 76 -2.15 -26.28 -0.77
C GLN A 76 -1.55 -25.10 0.00
N LEU A 77 -1.66 -23.87 -0.49
CA LEU A 77 -1.19 -22.69 0.21
C LEU A 77 -2.09 -22.37 1.40
N ASP A 78 -1.50 -22.13 2.54
CA ASP A 78 -2.22 -21.86 3.78
C ASP A 78 -2.59 -20.37 3.92
N ILE A 79 -1.80 -19.49 3.32
CA ILE A 79 -2.03 -18.03 3.32
C ILE A 79 -2.17 -17.56 1.87
N ALA A 80 -3.27 -16.88 1.60
CA ALA A 80 -3.48 -16.13 0.37
C ALA A 80 -2.91 -14.72 0.53
N LEU A 81 -1.84 -14.41 -0.21
CA LEU A 81 -1.36 -13.04 -0.30
C LEU A 81 -2.09 -12.33 -1.44
N THR A 82 -2.81 -11.28 -1.10
CA THR A 82 -3.39 -10.38 -2.08
C THR A 82 -2.28 -9.56 -2.74
N PRO A 83 -2.41 -9.19 -4.03
CA PRO A 83 -1.51 -8.22 -4.63
C PRO A 83 -1.46 -6.95 -3.79
N GLN A 84 -0.27 -6.38 -3.63
CA GLN A 84 -0.15 -5.05 -3.04
C GLN A 84 -0.66 -4.04 -4.06
N PHE A 85 -1.91 -3.63 -3.91
CA PHE A 85 -2.47 -2.57 -4.76
C PHE A 85 -1.89 -1.22 -4.37
N VAL A 86 -1.28 -0.57 -5.34
CA VAL A 86 -0.71 0.78 -5.18
C VAL A 86 -1.31 1.66 -6.25
N SER A 87 -2.12 2.64 -5.90
CA SER A 87 -2.72 3.52 -6.90
C SER A 87 -1.66 4.29 -7.68
N GLY A 88 -1.48 3.94 -8.95
CA GLY A 88 -0.61 4.66 -9.89
C GLY A 88 -1.07 6.10 -10.06
N LYS A 89 -2.37 6.33 -10.18
CA LYS A 89 -2.97 7.67 -10.26
C LYS A 89 -2.69 8.52 -9.02
N ALA A 90 -2.78 7.96 -7.83
CA ALA A 90 -2.47 8.69 -6.61
C ALA A 90 -0.99 9.08 -6.56
N ASN A 91 -0.09 8.17 -6.94
CA ASN A 91 1.35 8.46 -7.03
C ASN A 91 1.68 9.52 -8.10
N GLU A 92 0.99 9.51 -9.24
CA GLU A 92 1.12 10.54 -10.26
C GLU A 92 0.67 11.92 -9.75
N ILE A 93 -0.51 11.98 -9.11
CA ILE A 93 -1.05 13.21 -8.53
C ILE A 93 -0.14 13.76 -7.44
N ALA A 94 0.36 12.90 -6.55
CA ALA A 94 1.31 13.29 -5.52
C ALA A 94 2.69 13.68 -6.10
N GLY A 95 3.00 13.25 -7.31
CA GLY A 95 4.27 13.49 -7.96
C GLY A 95 5.40 12.65 -7.36
N ALA A 96 5.19 11.34 -7.22
CA ALA A 96 6.19 10.42 -6.66
C ALA A 96 7.50 10.47 -7.45
N THR A 97 8.61 10.71 -6.74
CA THR A 97 9.94 10.94 -7.34
C THR A 97 10.93 9.80 -7.12
N MET A 98 10.65 8.91 -6.18
CA MET A 98 11.56 7.86 -5.72
C MET A 98 11.25 6.48 -6.31
N VAL A 99 10.20 6.39 -7.10
CA VAL A 99 9.75 5.13 -7.71
C VAL A 99 9.26 5.38 -9.12
N ASP A 100 9.56 4.48 -10.02
CA ASP A 100 8.98 4.36 -11.35
C ASP A 100 8.29 3.00 -11.48
N TRP A 101 7.17 2.95 -12.21
CA TRP A 101 6.34 1.74 -12.26
C TRP A 101 5.73 1.52 -13.64
N PRO A 102 5.38 0.27 -13.96
CA PRO A 102 4.74 -0.07 -15.23
C PRO A 102 3.42 0.68 -15.40
N GLY A 103 3.22 1.23 -16.58
CA GLY A 103 2.00 1.98 -16.93
C GLY A 103 2.02 3.47 -16.57
N ARG A 104 3.02 3.95 -15.81
CA ARG A 104 3.20 5.37 -15.56
C ARG A 104 3.41 6.12 -16.88
N PRO A 105 2.76 7.28 -17.13
CA PRO A 105 3.01 8.09 -18.31
C PRO A 105 4.48 8.45 -18.47
N GLY A 106 5.06 8.10 -19.64
CA GLY A 106 6.48 8.38 -19.94
C GLY A 106 7.49 7.40 -19.34
N THR A 107 7.05 6.38 -18.58
CA THR A 107 7.95 5.34 -18.08
C THR A 107 8.56 4.50 -19.21
N ARG A 108 9.77 3.96 -18.94
CA ARG A 108 10.39 2.90 -19.74
C ARG A 108 10.30 1.52 -19.07
N VAL A 109 9.66 1.45 -17.90
CA VAL A 109 9.47 0.18 -17.18
C VAL A 109 8.52 -0.70 -17.97
N SER A 110 8.94 -1.92 -18.27
CA SER A 110 8.11 -2.89 -18.98
C SER A 110 6.84 -3.23 -18.20
N PRO A 111 5.67 -3.40 -18.83
CA PRO A 111 4.45 -3.82 -18.17
C PRO A 111 4.56 -5.19 -17.46
N PHE A 112 5.59 -5.96 -17.76
CA PHE A 112 5.88 -7.26 -17.14
C PHE A 112 6.99 -7.21 -16.09
N SER A 113 7.56 -6.04 -15.83
CA SER A 113 8.59 -5.83 -14.81
C SER A 113 7.98 -5.26 -13.54
N SER A 114 8.63 -5.52 -12.41
CA SER A 114 8.32 -4.85 -11.17
C SER A 114 8.62 -3.34 -11.27
N HIS A 115 8.08 -2.56 -10.34
CA HIS A 115 8.47 -1.17 -10.17
C HIS A 115 9.99 -1.05 -9.93
N GLN A 116 10.54 0.10 -10.25
CA GLN A 116 11.95 0.41 -10.08
C GLN A 116 12.11 1.49 -9.01
N ILE A 117 12.99 1.26 -8.06
CA ILE A 117 13.37 2.30 -7.11
C ILE A 117 14.35 3.24 -7.78
N ILE A 118 14.04 4.53 -7.71
CA ILE A 118 14.94 5.59 -8.14
C ILE A 118 15.74 6.02 -6.91
N GLU A 119 17.02 5.67 -6.87
CA GLU A 119 17.89 6.06 -5.76
C GLU A 119 18.02 7.57 -5.69
N ARG A 120 17.64 8.12 -4.55
CA ARG A 120 17.68 9.55 -4.26
C ARG A 120 18.02 9.77 -2.80
N GLU A 121 18.72 10.84 -2.53
CA GLU A 121 18.97 11.28 -1.18
C GLU A 121 17.73 12.01 -0.65
N LEU A 122 16.98 11.35 0.24
CA LEU A 122 15.78 11.89 0.88
C LEU A 122 16.05 12.38 2.31
N MET A 123 17.19 12.01 2.87
CA MET A 123 17.66 12.43 4.19
C MET A 123 19.16 12.66 4.12
N MET A 124 19.63 13.79 4.67
CA MET A 124 21.04 14.11 4.78
C MET A 124 21.62 13.55 6.08
N GLN A 125 22.94 13.32 6.11
CA GLN A 125 23.59 12.76 7.29
C GLN A 125 23.36 13.63 8.54
N GLU A 126 23.34 14.94 8.39
CA GLU A 126 23.16 15.91 9.48
C GLU A 126 21.75 15.90 10.07
N GLU A 127 20.79 15.30 9.37
CA GLU A 127 19.37 15.29 9.74
C GLU A 127 18.98 14.11 10.65
N TYR A 128 19.90 13.16 10.92
CA TYR A 128 19.61 12.01 11.77
C TYR A 128 19.15 12.40 13.18
N SER A 129 19.76 13.41 13.78
CA SER A 129 19.36 13.87 15.10
C SER A 129 17.96 14.45 15.12
N GLU A 130 17.59 15.19 14.07
CA GLU A 130 16.22 15.72 13.95
C GLU A 130 15.20 14.60 13.75
N MET A 131 15.50 13.64 12.86
CA MET A 131 14.64 12.48 12.61
C MET A 131 14.42 11.65 13.90
N LEU A 132 15.46 11.44 14.70
CA LEU A 132 15.34 10.68 15.95
C LEU A 132 14.57 11.43 17.03
N ASN A 133 14.68 12.76 17.07
CA ASN A 133 13.99 13.58 18.07
C ASN A 133 12.54 13.90 17.70
N ASP A 134 12.24 14.07 16.42
CA ASP A 134 10.91 14.40 15.89
C ASP A 134 10.65 13.68 14.56
N PHE A 135 10.45 12.37 14.63
CA PHE A 135 10.22 11.54 13.44
C PHE A 135 9.05 12.03 12.59
N SER A 136 7.91 12.31 13.21
CA SER A 136 6.71 12.77 12.48
C SER A 136 6.92 14.12 11.81
N GLY A 137 7.55 15.04 12.51
CA GLY A 137 7.89 16.34 11.95
C GLY A 137 8.91 16.24 10.81
N PHE A 138 9.95 15.42 10.96
CA PHE A 138 10.90 15.15 9.90
C PHE A 138 10.22 14.59 8.65
N MET A 139 9.35 13.57 8.81
CA MET A 139 8.62 12.98 7.69
C MET A 139 7.77 14.01 6.96
N LEU A 140 6.98 14.80 7.68
CA LEU A 140 6.09 15.80 7.06
C LEU A 140 6.83 16.97 6.43
N ARG A 141 7.85 17.51 7.10
CA ARG A 141 8.51 18.75 6.66
C ARG A 141 9.66 18.54 5.71
N LYS A 142 10.32 17.38 5.74
CA LYS A 142 11.53 17.10 4.94
C LYS A 142 11.36 15.93 3.98
N TYR A 143 10.95 14.76 4.48
CA TYR A 143 10.87 13.56 3.65
C TYR A 143 9.77 13.66 2.59
N VAL A 144 8.53 13.94 2.99
CA VAL A 144 7.37 13.99 2.08
C VAL A 144 7.59 15.01 0.95
N PRO A 145 8.02 16.26 1.17
CA PRO A 145 8.23 17.21 0.08
C PRO A 145 9.39 16.84 -0.86
N ARG A 146 10.32 15.99 -0.42
CA ARG A 146 11.40 15.44 -1.27
C ARG A 146 10.93 14.23 -2.07
N ALA A 147 10.12 13.37 -1.44
CA ALA A 147 9.58 12.16 -2.05
C ALA A 147 8.47 12.44 -3.05
N PHE A 148 7.70 13.52 -2.85
CA PHE A 148 6.52 13.87 -3.65
C PHE A 148 6.56 15.34 -4.09
N SER A 149 6.79 15.55 -5.39
CA SER A 149 7.00 16.90 -5.93
C SER A 149 5.81 17.86 -5.77
N ASN A 150 4.59 17.33 -5.73
CA ASN A 150 3.34 18.10 -5.61
C ASN A 150 2.91 18.31 -4.15
N LEU A 151 3.64 17.70 -3.18
CA LEU A 151 3.39 17.86 -1.75
C LEU A 151 4.44 18.74 -1.05
N LYS A 152 5.13 19.61 -1.78
CA LYS A 152 6.16 20.50 -1.22
C LYS A 152 5.62 21.44 -0.13
N GLY A 153 4.35 21.78 -0.18
CA GLY A 153 3.69 22.60 0.85
C GLY A 153 3.74 22.00 2.26
N THR A 154 3.89 20.68 2.40
CA THR A 154 4.00 20.02 3.72
C THR A 154 5.23 20.45 4.50
N SER A 155 6.27 20.98 3.85
CA SER A 155 7.45 21.54 4.51
C SER A 155 7.13 22.70 5.46
N MET A 156 6.00 23.39 5.23
CA MET A 156 5.53 24.50 6.05
C MET A 156 4.71 24.05 7.26
N LEU A 157 4.41 22.75 7.41
CA LEU A 157 3.65 22.23 8.54
C LEU A 157 4.44 22.37 9.82
N ASN A 158 3.99 23.28 10.69
CA ASN A 158 4.53 23.47 12.01
C ASN A 158 3.39 23.44 13.03
N LEU A 159 3.32 22.37 13.83
CA LEU A 159 2.22 22.14 14.78
C LEU A 159 2.27 23.06 16.01
N ILE A 160 3.47 23.51 16.40
CA ILE A 160 3.63 24.33 17.62
C ILE A 160 3.00 25.72 17.48
N PRO A 161 3.28 26.51 16.43
CA PRO A 161 2.58 27.77 16.21
C PRO A 161 1.07 27.62 16.03
N THR A 162 0.62 26.48 15.57
CA THR A 162 -0.78 26.19 15.28
C THR A 162 -1.63 26.08 16.53
N VAL A 163 -1.10 25.49 17.60
CA VAL A 163 -1.79 25.40 18.89
C VAL A 163 -1.99 26.79 19.48
N VAL A 164 -1.08 27.73 19.19
CA VAL A 164 -1.08 29.08 19.76
C VAL A 164 -1.83 30.09 18.87
N THR A 165 -1.73 29.98 17.55
CA THR A 165 -2.21 31.02 16.63
C THR A 165 -3.35 30.61 15.71
N ASN A 166 -3.69 29.33 15.66
CA ASN A 166 -4.78 28.72 14.89
C ASN A 166 -4.80 28.98 13.35
N THR A 167 -3.81 29.66 12.80
CA THR A 167 -3.81 30.09 11.40
C THR A 167 -2.78 29.39 10.54
N SER A 168 -1.76 28.81 11.09
CA SER A 168 -0.62 28.29 10.30
C SER A 168 -0.73 26.82 9.86
N ILE A 169 -1.66 26.03 10.40
CA ILE A 169 -1.92 24.67 9.90
C ILE A 169 -2.45 24.72 8.46
N LEU A 170 -3.25 25.72 8.13
CA LEU A 170 -3.93 25.78 6.85
C LEU A 170 -3.08 26.43 5.75
N ALA A 171 -1.99 27.11 6.11
CA ALA A 171 -1.13 27.79 5.14
C ALA A 171 -0.56 26.85 4.05
N PRO A 172 -0.09 25.62 4.35
CA PRO A 172 0.36 24.67 3.33
C PRO A 172 -0.75 24.20 2.39
N PHE A 173 -2.01 24.27 2.85
CA PHE A 173 -3.18 23.84 2.11
C PHE A 173 -3.91 25.01 1.42
N SER A 174 -3.42 26.23 1.60
CA SER A 174 -4.06 27.44 1.05
C SER A 174 -3.69 27.71 -0.40
N SER A 175 -2.60 27.12 -0.92
CA SER A 175 -2.29 27.23 -2.34
C SER A 175 -3.30 26.45 -3.19
N GLN A 176 -3.71 27.01 -4.33
CA GLN A 176 -4.63 26.33 -5.24
C GLN A 176 -4.09 24.95 -5.66
N GLU A 177 -2.79 24.86 -5.93
CA GLU A 177 -2.11 23.62 -6.30
C GLU A 177 -2.22 22.53 -5.22
N ALA A 178 -2.04 22.89 -3.95
CA ALA A 178 -2.21 21.95 -2.84
C ALA A 178 -3.66 21.51 -2.70
N GLN A 179 -4.61 22.43 -2.76
CA GLN A 179 -6.04 22.13 -2.69
C GLN A 179 -6.47 21.20 -3.81
N ASP A 180 -6.08 21.47 -5.05
CA ASP A 180 -6.36 20.62 -6.20
C ASP A 180 -5.77 19.22 -6.05
N THR A 181 -4.55 19.13 -5.53
CA THR A 181 -3.88 17.86 -5.25
C THR A 181 -4.64 17.04 -4.22
N PHE A 182 -5.01 17.64 -3.09
CA PHE A 182 -5.77 16.96 -2.03
C PHE A 182 -7.17 16.57 -2.49
N GLN A 183 -7.86 17.40 -3.24
CA GLN A 183 -9.18 17.07 -3.80
C GLN A 183 -9.10 15.85 -4.73
N LYS A 184 -8.12 15.82 -5.63
CA LYS A 184 -7.91 14.67 -6.53
C LYS A 184 -7.56 13.40 -5.77
N LEU A 185 -6.72 13.48 -4.74
CA LEU A 185 -6.40 12.33 -3.90
C LEU A 185 -7.61 11.80 -3.13
N ALA A 186 -8.44 12.71 -2.60
CA ALA A 186 -9.68 12.35 -1.91
C ALA A 186 -10.69 11.66 -2.84
N GLN A 187 -10.82 12.13 -4.09
CA GLN A 187 -11.69 11.50 -5.09
C GLN A 187 -11.27 10.05 -5.38
N ILE A 188 -9.97 9.79 -5.54
CA ILE A 188 -9.45 8.43 -5.76
C ILE A 188 -9.75 7.54 -4.55
N GLY A 189 -9.63 8.05 -3.33
CA GLY A 189 -9.99 7.31 -2.12
C GLY A 189 -11.44 6.84 -2.15
N THR A 190 -12.38 7.74 -2.50
CA THR A 190 -13.82 7.42 -2.55
C THR A 190 -14.21 6.52 -3.74
N GLU A 191 -13.47 6.55 -4.84
CA GLU A 191 -13.70 5.65 -5.98
C GLU A 191 -13.25 4.22 -5.70
N ASN A 192 -12.23 4.05 -4.87
CA ASN A 192 -11.68 2.73 -4.50
C ASN A 192 -12.45 2.04 -3.36
N GLU A 193 -13.38 2.74 -2.68
CA GLU A 193 -14.26 2.19 -1.65
C GLU A 193 -15.57 1.60 -2.19
N LYS A 194 -15.85 1.75 -3.48
CA LYS A 194 -17.03 1.19 -4.17
C LYS A 194 -16.69 -0.09 -4.89
#